data_55cca2ce4afe2d862f3b3a9b61794853
#
_entry.id   55cca2ce4afe2d862f3b3a9b61794853
#
_cell.length_a   1.000
_cell.length_b   1.000
_cell.length_c   1.000
_cell.angle_alpha   90.00
_cell.angle_beta   90.00
_cell.angle_gamma   90.00
#
_symmetry.space_group_name_H-M   'P 1'
#
loop_
_entity.id
_entity.type
_entity.pdbx_description
1 polymer ?
#
loop_
_entity_poly.entity_id
_entity_poly.type
_entity_poly.pdbx_seq_one_letter_code
_entity_poly.pdbx_strand_id
1 'polypeptide(L)'
;MRDIEKLIQSFNAIYPTVRVRQLEVSHPGADDDGLWFFQRPDSGLEVQIESSTGMCPFLIETDENDTRMITATIDQTIETLAQLLHF
;
A
#
# COMPACT_ATOMS: atom_id res chain seq x y z
N MET A 1 16.27 4.33 -4.44
CA MET A 1 15.12 3.80 -3.69
C MET A 1 13.84 4.20 -4.40
N ARG A 2 12.98 3.24 -4.67
CA ARG A 2 11.70 3.51 -5.33
C ARG A 2 10.71 4.18 -4.36
N ASP A 3 9.68 4.82 -4.91
CA ASP A 3 8.67 5.52 -4.09
C ASP A 3 7.97 4.57 -3.12
N ILE A 4 7.69 3.32 -3.52
CA ILE A 4 7.05 2.34 -2.62
C ILE A 4 7.91 2.04 -1.39
N GLU A 5 9.21 1.97 -1.54
CA GLU A 5 10.12 1.72 -0.43
C GLU A 5 10.18 2.92 0.52
N LYS A 6 10.18 4.12 -0.03
CA LYS A 6 10.10 5.37 0.77
C LYS A 6 8.76 5.43 1.52
N LEU A 7 7.68 5.07 0.85
CA LEU A 7 6.35 5.02 1.46
C LEU A 7 6.32 4.06 2.64
N ILE A 8 6.81 2.83 2.46
CA ILE A 8 6.82 1.82 3.51
C ILE A 8 7.65 2.30 4.71
N GLN A 9 8.83 2.83 4.48
CA GLN A 9 9.69 3.34 5.55
C GLN A 9 9.02 4.47 6.31
N SER A 10 8.47 5.45 5.59
CA SER A 10 7.83 6.61 6.20
C SER A 10 6.58 6.23 6.98
N PHE A 11 5.76 5.35 6.40
CA PHE A 11 4.51 4.91 7.04
C PHE A 11 4.79 4.10 8.31
N ASN A 12 5.75 3.18 8.25
CA ASN A 12 6.14 2.37 9.42
C ASN A 12 6.83 3.19 10.51
N ALA A 13 7.49 4.29 10.15
CA ALA A 13 8.07 5.21 11.14
C ALA A 13 6.96 5.91 11.95
N ILE A 14 5.84 6.22 11.31
CA ILE A 14 4.69 6.87 11.97
C ILE A 14 3.81 5.81 12.67
N TYR A 15 3.56 4.68 12.02
CA TYR A 15 2.67 3.62 12.48
C TYR A 15 3.40 2.28 12.50
N PRO A 16 4.25 2.02 13.52
CA PRO A 16 5.13 0.83 13.52
C PRO A 16 4.40 -0.50 13.66
N THR A 17 3.12 -0.49 14.03
CA THR A 17 2.31 -1.72 14.17
C THR A 17 1.73 -2.20 12.84
N VAL A 18 1.72 -1.37 11.82
CA VAL A 18 1.20 -1.75 10.50
C VAL A 18 2.12 -2.76 9.85
N ARG A 19 1.54 -3.83 9.31
CA ARG A 19 2.26 -4.85 8.56
C ARG A 19 2.14 -4.58 7.08
N VAL A 20 3.27 -4.66 6.38
CA VAL A 20 3.33 -4.47 4.94
C VAL A 20 3.81 -5.77 4.31
N ARG A 21 3.07 -6.24 3.31
CA ARG A 21 3.39 -7.46 2.58
C ARG A 21 3.28 -7.21 1.09
N GLN A 22 4.29 -7.62 0.35
CA GLN A 22 4.23 -7.63 -1.12
C GLN A 22 3.65 -8.97 -1.59
N LEU A 23 2.78 -8.91 -2.59
CA LEU A 23 2.28 -10.13 -3.21
C LEU A 23 3.42 -10.82 -3.95
N GLU A 24 3.69 -12.07 -3.59
CA GLU A 24 4.68 -12.90 -4.26
C GLU A 24 3.99 -13.77 -5.31
N VAL A 25 4.53 -13.76 -6.51
CA VAL A 25 4.02 -14.58 -7.61
C VAL A 25 5.04 -15.66 -7.91
N SER A 26 4.60 -16.91 -7.89
CA SER A 26 5.49 -18.07 -7.94
C SER A 26 5.68 -18.64 -9.34
N HIS A 27 5.09 -18.05 -10.39
CA HIS A 27 5.32 -18.55 -11.74
C HIS A 27 5.86 -17.50 -12.72
N PRO A 28 6.72 -17.93 -13.65
CA PRO A 28 7.33 -17.03 -14.63
C PRO A 28 6.29 -16.35 -15.51
N GLY A 29 6.46 -15.05 -15.74
CA GLY A 29 5.59 -14.27 -16.62
C GLY A 29 4.39 -13.65 -15.96
N ALA A 30 4.20 -13.83 -14.65
CA ALA A 30 3.17 -13.14 -13.91
C ALA A 30 3.68 -11.76 -13.45
N ASP A 31 2.96 -10.70 -13.83
CA ASP A 31 3.36 -9.30 -13.61
C ASP A 31 2.75 -8.70 -12.34
N ASP A 32 2.66 -9.49 -11.25
CA ASP A 32 1.99 -9.04 -10.03
C ASP A 32 2.97 -8.55 -8.94
N ASP A 33 4.22 -8.28 -9.31
CA ASP A 33 5.24 -7.75 -8.39
C ASP A 33 4.93 -6.35 -7.86
N GLY A 34 3.95 -5.69 -8.46
CA GLY A 34 3.57 -4.34 -8.13
C GLY A 34 2.40 -4.21 -7.16
N LEU A 35 2.15 -5.21 -6.33
CA LEU A 35 1.02 -5.22 -5.42
C LEU A 35 1.48 -5.38 -3.98
N TRP A 36 1.08 -4.44 -3.10
CA TRP A 36 1.42 -4.44 -1.68
C TRP A 36 0.17 -4.33 -0.83
N PHE A 37 0.18 -5.01 0.33
CA PHE A 37 -0.90 -4.96 1.30
C PHE A 37 -0.42 -4.31 2.59
N PHE A 38 -1.14 -3.26 3.03
CA PHE A 38 -0.91 -2.59 4.30
C PHE A 38 -2.01 -3.00 5.25
N GLN A 39 -1.64 -3.69 6.33
CA GLN A 39 -2.59 -4.26 7.28
C GLN A 39 -2.42 -3.68 8.66
N ARG A 40 -3.55 -3.33 9.29
CA ARG A 40 -3.62 -2.96 10.69
C ARG A 40 -4.06 -4.18 11.50
N PRO A 41 -3.13 -4.88 12.22
CA PRO A 41 -3.45 -6.19 12.80
C PRO A 41 -4.48 -6.15 13.92
N ASP A 42 -4.58 -5.05 14.67
CA ASP A 42 -5.53 -4.92 15.78
C ASP A 42 -6.98 -4.78 15.35
N SER A 43 -7.24 -4.40 14.11
CA SER A 43 -8.59 -4.21 13.58
C SER A 43 -8.90 -5.09 12.37
N GLY A 44 -7.89 -5.75 11.80
CA GLY A 44 -8.04 -6.54 10.58
C GLY A 44 -8.23 -5.73 9.31
N LEU A 45 -8.12 -4.40 9.38
CA LEU A 45 -8.24 -3.55 8.19
C LEU A 45 -7.03 -3.72 7.29
N GLU A 46 -7.28 -3.79 5.99
CA GLU A 46 -6.25 -3.96 4.99
C GLU A 46 -6.49 -3.04 3.81
N VAL A 47 -5.43 -2.41 3.31
CA VAL A 47 -5.45 -1.56 2.13
C VAL A 47 -4.45 -2.10 1.12
N GLN A 48 -4.88 -2.18 -0.13
CA GLN A 48 -4.06 -2.65 -1.23
C GLN A 48 -3.51 -1.47 -2.02
N ILE A 49 -2.20 -1.51 -2.30
CA ILE A 49 -1.53 -0.51 -3.14
C ILE A 49 -0.93 -1.21 -4.35
N GLU A 50 -1.23 -0.67 -5.53
CA GLU A 50 -0.73 -1.20 -6.79
C GLU A 50 0.12 -0.15 -7.52
N SER A 51 1.30 -0.57 -7.97
CA SER A 51 2.17 0.19 -8.86
C SER A 51 3.13 -0.76 -9.58
N SER A 52 3.03 -0.85 -10.89
CA SER A 52 3.85 -1.77 -11.67
C SER A 52 5.35 -1.46 -11.62
N THR A 53 5.71 -0.22 -11.34
CA THR A 53 7.12 0.23 -11.28
C THR A 53 7.61 0.46 -9.85
N GLY A 54 6.70 0.44 -8.86
CA GLY A 54 7.01 0.87 -7.50
C GLY A 54 7.11 2.37 -7.35
N MET A 55 6.74 3.15 -8.36
CA MET A 55 6.80 4.61 -8.37
C MET A 55 5.38 5.19 -8.39
N CYS A 56 5.23 6.44 -7.91
CA CYS A 56 3.97 7.16 -8.04
C CYS A 56 3.60 7.35 -9.53
N PRO A 57 2.31 7.41 -9.86
CA PRO A 57 1.16 7.36 -8.96
C PRO A 57 0.87 5.94 -8.44
N PHE A 58 0.20 5.86 -7.29
CA PHE A 58 -0.25 4.59 -6.72
C PHE A 58 -1.76 4.44 -6.88
N LEU A 59 -2.20 3.23 -7.19
CA LEU A 59 -3.61 2.86 -7.15
C LEU A 59 -3.90 2.21 -5.80
N ILE A 60 -4.89 2.75 -5.09
CA ILE A 60 -5.26 2.29 -3.74
C ILE A 60 -6.64 1.67 -3.79
N GLU A 61 -6.78 0.46 -3.27
CA GLU A 61 -8.05 -0.26 -3.21
C GLU A 61 -8.29 -0.82 -1.81
N THR A 62 -9.57 -0.85 -1.42
CA THR A 62 -10.01 -1.51 -0.19
C THR A 62 -11.13 -2.48 -0.50
N ASP A 63 -11.21 -3.58 0.28
CA ASP A 63 -12.26 -4.59 0.11
C ASP A 63 -13.61 -4.14 0.66
N GLU A 64 -13.61 -3.24 1.63
CA GLU A 64 -14.83 -2.89 2.38
C GLU A 64 -15.83 -2.04 1.57
N ASN A 65 -15.33 -1.18 0.66
CA ASN A 65 -16.18 -0.19 0.00
C ASN A 65 -16.02 -0.16 -1.52
N ASP A 66 -15.36 -1.12 -2.12
CA ASP A 66 -14.95 -1.03 -3.53
C ASP A 66 -14.26 0.30 -3.85
N THR A 67 -13.64 0.90 -2.84
CA THR A 67 -12.98 2.19 -3.00
C THR A 67 -11.73 2.03 -3.85
N ARG A 68 -11.63 2.87 -4.86
CA ARG A 68 -10.49 2.89 -5.76
C ARG A 68 -10.03 4.33 -5.92
N MET A 69 -8.80 4.61 -5.51
CA MET A 69 -8.23 5.96 -5.53
C MET A 69 -6.85 5.95 -6.16
N ILE A 70 -6.48 7.06 -6.77
CA ILE A 70 -5.12 7.27 -7.28
C ILE A 70 -4.48 8.40 -6.49
N THR A 71 -3.28 8.15 -5.97
CA THR A 71 -2.50 9.15 -5.24
C THR A 71 -1.24 9.48 -6.05
N ALA A 72 -0.96 10.76 -6.19
CA ALA A 72 0.14 11.24 -7.04
C ALA A 72 1.47 11.35 -6.31
N THR A 73 1.46 11.46 -4.98
CA THR A 73 2.66 11.66 -4.16
C THR A 73 2.71 10.71 -2.99
N ILE A 74 3.90 10.52 -2.42
CA ILE A 74 4.09 9.71 -1.20
C ILE A 74 3.31 10.31 -0.04
N ASP A 75 3.39 11.62 0.15
CA ASP A 75 2.68 12.30 1.25
C ASP A 75 1.16 12.13 1.15
N GLN A 76 0.61 12.26 -0.04
CA GLN A 76 -0.82 12.03 -0.29
C GLN A 76 -1.19 10.58 0.00
N THR A 77 -0.33 9.65 -0.34
CA THR A 77 -0.54 8.22 -0.09
C THR A 77 -0.53 7.91 1.40
N ILE A 78 0.40 8.49 2.16
CA ILE A 78 0.46 8.32 3.62
C ILE A 78 -0.84 8.80 4.26
N GLU A 79 -1.31 9.96 3.88
CA GLU A 79 -2.55 10.56 4.38
C GLU A 79 -3.76 9.67 4.08
N THR A 80 -3.86 9.18 2.86
CA THR A 80 -4.94 8.31 2.42
C THR A 80 -4.92 6.96 3.15
N LEU A 81 -3.75 6.34 3.30
CA LEU A 81 -3.60 5.09 4.04
C LEU A 81 -4.01 5.26 5.50
N ALA A 82 -3.60 6.35 6.13
CA ALA A 82 -3.96 6.60 7.52
C ALA A 82 -5.48 6.73 7.69
N GLN A 83 -6.15 7.41 6.78
CA GLN A 83 -7.60 7.53 6.79
C GLN A 83 -8.29 6.17 6.60
N LEU A 84 -7.85 5.39 5.62
CA LEU A 84 -8.46 4.10 5.30
C LEU A 84 -8.19 3.04 6.37
N LEU A 85 -7.07 3.13 7.07
CA LEU A 85 -6.74 2.24 8.19
C LEU A 85 -7.23 2.78 9.54
N HIS A 86 -7.95 3.87 9.54
CA HIS A 86 -8.59 4.48 10.72
C HIS A 86 -7.58 4.91 11.82
N PHE A 87 -6.49 5.48 11.39
CA PHE A 87 -5.53 6.10 12.31
C PHE A 87 -5.88 7.55 12.64
#